data_d02cdc645bb63da81ba4f7163426d6bb
#
_entry.id   d02cdc645bb63da81ba4f7163426d6bb
#
_cell.length_a   1.000
_cell.length_b   1.000
_cell.length_c   1.000
_cell.angle_alpha   90.00
_cell.angle_beta   90.00
_cell.angle_gamma   90.00
#
_symmetry.space_group_name_H-M   'P 1'
#
loop_
_entity.id
_entity.type
_entity.pdbx_description
1 polymer ?
#
loop_
_entity_poly.entity_id
_entity_poly.type
_entity_poly.pdbx_seq_one_letter_code
_entity_poly.pdbx_strand_id
1 'polypeptide(L)'
;MPDCYSYIGGSGITLFTNASASDGGTLKYQWYVTDIENMAMIRAIDYAEGESYQVPEELGVKWYCYAAWNVAGGAESEPTYSRLIRVEFYENNPVHIHSFGQWMVTTEPTCEESGIKTRECDCGVTERAEVPAVGHN
;
A
#
# COMPACT_ATOMS: atom_id res chain seq x y z
N MET A 1 -16.60 1.04 6.70
CA MET A 1 -15.26 1.25 7.28
C MET A 1 -14.29 1.59 6.19
N PRO A 2 -13.76 2.78 6.19
CA PRO A 2 -12.75 3.07 5.17
C PRO A 2 -11.45 2.36 5.52
N ASP A 3 -11.07 1.45 4.66
CA ASP A 3 -9.72 0.92 4.70
C ASP A 3 -8.83 1.87 3.93
N CYS A 4 -7.61 2.03 4.40
CA CYS A 4 -6.64 2.88 3.73
C CYS A 4 -5.61 2.02 3.03
N TYR A 5 -5.21 2.42 1.84
CA TYR A 5 -4.15 1.72 1.13
C TYR A 5 -3.35 2.72 0.29
N SER A 6 -2.08 2.41 0.11
CA SER A 6 -1.18 3.24 -0.68
C SER A 6 -0.01 2.41 -1.16
N TYR A 7 0.81 3.00 -2.03
CA TYR A 7 2.05 2.39 -2.49
C TYR A 7 3.21 2.95 -1.68
N ILE A 8 4.23 2.14 -1.47
CA ILE A 8 5.50 2.62 -0.91
C ILE A 8 6.05 3.67 -1.87
N GLY A 9 6.35 4.85 -1.33
CA GLY A 9 6.83 5.96 -2.15
C GLY A 9 5.73 6.79 -2.78
N GLY A 10 4.46 6.46 -2.53
CA GLY A 10 3.33 7.25 -3.00
C GLY A 10 3.06 8.46 -2.11
N SER A 11 1.82 8.93 -2.14
CA SER A 11 1.43 10.10 -1.34
C SER A 11 1.35 9.83 0.16
N GLY A 12 1.45 8.56 0.56
CA GLY A 12 1.38 8.19 1.96
C GLY A 12 -0.04 8.14 2.50
N ILE A 13 -0.14 7.78 3.77
CA ILE A 13 -1.43 7.70 4.45
C ILE A 13 -1.33 8.48 5.75
N THR A 14 -2.26 9.40 5.97
CA THR A 14 -2.38 10.11 7.23
C THR A 14 -3.76 9.83 7.80
N LEU A 15 -3.81 9.36 9.03
CA LEU A 15 -5.06 9.07 9.72
C LEU A 15 -5.45 10.26 10.58
N PHE A 16 -6.75 10.49 10.72
CA PHE A 16 -7.27 11.62 11.48
C PHE A 16 -8.28 11.15 12.51
N THR A 17 -8.34 11.88 13.62
CA THR A 17 -9.36 11.63 14.63
C THR A 17 -10.64 12.39 14.27
N ASN A 18 -11.78 11.88 14.75
CA ASN A 18 -13.07 12.53 14.58
C ASN A 18 -13.66 12.97 15.93
N ALA A 19 -12.86 12.96 16.98
CA ALA A 19 -13.37 13.28 18.31
C ALA A 19 -13.49 14.80 18.49
N SER A 20 -14.44 15.21 19.32
CA SER A 20 -14.61 16.60 19.68
C SER A 20 -14.98 16.71 21.14
N ALA A 21 -14.51 17.76 21.81
CA ALA A 21 -14.86 18.04 23.20
C ALA A 21 -16.14 18.88 23.23
N SER A 22 -17.18 18.35 23.90
CA SER A 22 -18.45 19.05 23.97
C SER A 22 -18.53 20.07 25.11
N ASP A 23 -17.63 19.98 26.07
CA ASP A 23 -17.62 20.83 27.27
C ASP A 23 -16.53 21.89 27.28
N GLY A 24 -15.87 22.11 26.16
CA GLY A 24 -14.81 23.11 26.05
C GLY A 24 -13.47 22.67 26.62
N GLY A 25 -13.32 21.40 27.03
CA GLY A 25 -12.05 20.87 27.49
C GLY A 25 -11.09 20.64 26.34
N THR A 26 -9.92 20.13 26.69
CA THR A 26 -8.88 19.82 25.71
C THR A 26 -8.90 18.32 25.41
N LEU A 27 -9.00 17.98 24.16
CA LEU A 27 -8.92 16.58 23.75
C LEU A 27 -7.46 16.16 23.65
N LYS A 28 -7.19 14.98 24.16
CA LYS A 28 -5.90 14.32 24.01
C LYS A 28 -6.07 13.01 23.29
N TYR A 29 -5.03 12.56 22.64
CA TYR A 29 -5.08 11.39 21.79
C TYR A 29 -3.88 10.51 22.00
N GLN A 30 -4.06 9.22 21.72
CA GLN A 30 -2.96 8.27 21.63
C GLN A 30 -3.29 7.30 20.51
N TRP A 31 -2.36 7.14 19.61
CA TRP A 31 -2.52 6.20 18.49
C TRP A 31 -1.96 4.83 18.86
N TYR A 32 -2.59 3.82 18.33
CA TYR A 32 -2.26 2.41 18.59
C TYR A 32 -2.15 1.66 17.27
N VAL A 33 -1.37 0.59 17.29
CA VAL A 33 -1.15 -0.27 16.12
C VAL A 33 -1.24 -1.72 16.53
N THR A 34 -1.70 -2.56 15.62
CA THR A 34 -1.65 -4.01 15.78
C THR A 34 -1.44 -4.68 14.42
N ASP A 35 -0.80 -5.83 14.45
CA ASP A 35 -0.56 -6.61 13.24
C ASP A 35 -1.73 -7.53 12.90
N ILE A 36 -2.72 -7.64 13.78
CA ILE A 36 -3.91 -8.46 13.57
C ILE A 36 -5.15 -7.64 13.90
N GLU A 37 -6.28 -8.01 13.31
CA GLU A 37 -7.54 -7.30 13.56
C GLU A 37 -8.13 -7.72 14.90
N ASN A 38 -7.52 -7.23 15.97
CA ASN A 38 -7.97 -7.56 17.33
C ASN A 38 -7.63 -6.42 18.28
N MET A 39 -8.66 -5.77 18.81
CA MET A 39 -8.49 -4.64 19.74
C MET A 39 -7.72 -5.02 21.02
N ALA A 40 -7.77 -6.28 21.41
CA ALA A 40 -7.04 -6.73 22.59
C ALA A 40 -5.52 -6.77 22.37
N MET A 41 -5.09 -6.70 21.11
CA MET A 41 -3.67 -6.82 20.77
C MET A 41 -3.04 -5.49 20.36
N ILE A 42 -3.76 -4.39 20.50
CA ILE A 42 -3.21 -3.08 20.14
C ILE A 42 -2.12 -2.68 21.11
N ARG A 43 -1.15 -1.95 20.61
CA ARG A 43 -0.07 -1.39 21.42
C ARG A 43 0.10 0.09 21.09
N ALA A 44 0.45 0.86 22.10
CA ALA A 44 0.63 2.31 21.94
C ALA A 44 1.84 2.60 21.05
N ILE A 45 1.67 3.58 20.16
CA ILE A 45 2.76 4.06 19.31
C ILE A 45 3.43 5.23 20.04
N ASP A 46 4.73 5.13 20.23
CA ASP A 46 5.48 6.18 20.92
C ASP A 46 5.35 7.51 20.17
N TYR A 47 5.09 8.58 20.94
CA TYR A 47 4.99 9.95 20.43
C TYR A 47 3.81 10.19 19.46
N ALA A 48 2.92 9.24 19.29
CA ALA A 48 1.75 9.40 18.43
C ALA A 48 0.57 9.90 19.25
N GLU A 49 0.58 11.16 19.61
CA GLU A 49 -0.39 11.78 20.52
C GLU A 49 -1.11 12.98 19.91
N GLY A 50 -1.07 13.11 18.60
CA GLY A 50 -1.75 14.20 17.90
C GLY A 50 -3.10 13.82 17.37
N GLU A 51 -3.83 14.79 16.84
CA GLU A 51 -5.13 14.54 16.22
C GLU A 51 -5.02 13.85 14.86
N SER A 52 -3.80 13.71 14.37
CA SER A 52 -3.53 12.95 13.16
C SER A 52 -2.27 12.14 13.37
N TYR A 53 -2.13 11.10 12.54
CA TYR A 53 -0.96 10.24 12.59
C TYR A 53 -0.57 9.85 11.17
N GLN A 54 0.69 10.11 10.82
CA GLN A 54 1.23 9.71 9.54
C GLN A 54 1.76 8.30 9.64
N VAL A 55 1.14 7.38 8.90
CA VAL A 55 1.48 5.96 8.93
C VAL A 55 2.84 5.74 8.25
N PRO A 56 3.78 5.03 8.90
CA PRO A 56 5.03 4.67 8.23
C PRO A 56 4.77 3.79 7.03
N GLU A 57 5.53 4.00 5.97
CA GLU A 57 5.40 3.19 4.76
C GLU A 57 6.13 1.87 4.95
N GLU A 58 5.38 0.83 5.26
CA GLU A 58 5.90 -0.52 5.43
C GLU A 58 5.01 -1.49 4.67
N LEU A 59 5.60 -2.39 3.92
CA LEU A 59 4.85 -3.39 3.17
C LEU A 59 3.99 -4.23 4.10
N GLY A 60 2.78 -4.51 3.67
CA GLY A 60 1.87 -5.39 4.38
C GLY A 60 0.66 -4.65 4.95
N VAL A 61 -0.04 -5.32 5.82
CA VAL A 61 -1.27 -4.83 6.42
C VAL A 61 -1.08 -4.63 7.91
N LYS A 62 -1.53 -3.49 8.40
CA LYS A 62 -1.59 -3.22 9.84
C LYS A 62 -2.90 -2.53 10.15
N TRP A 63 -3.34 -2.66 11.39
CA TRP A 63 -4.55 -1.99 11.86
C TRP A 63 -4.17 -0.94 12.87
N TYR A 64 -4.84 0.21 12.78
CA TYR A 64 -4.58 1.37 13.64
C TYR A 64 -5.88 1.81 14.29
N CYS A 65 -5.75 2.36 15.48
CA CYS A 65 -6.87 3.01 16.13
C CYS A 65 -6.32 4.10 17.04
N TYR A 66 -7.20 4.94 17.54
CA TYR A 66 -6.80 5.94 18.50
C TYR A 66 -7.73 5.91 19.72
N ALA A 67 -7.20 6.36 20.85
CA ALA A 67 -8.00 6.68 22.01
C ALA A 67 -8.05 8.19 22.13
N ALA A 68 -9.19 8.71 22.50
CA ALA A 68 -9.37 10.14 22.73
C ALA A 68 -10.00 10.33 24.10
N TRP A 69 -9.52 11.30 24.84
CA TRP A 69 -10.11 11.64 26.14
C TRP A 69 -10.06 13.12 26.33
N ASN A 70 -10.93 13.60 27.23
CA ASN A 70 -11.07 15.01 27.47
C ASN A 70 -10.39 15.38 28.79
N VAL A 71 -9.67 16.51 28.78
CA VAL A 71 -9.06 17.06 29.98
C VAL A 71 -9.70 18.40 30.26
N ALA A 72 -10.36 18.52 31.40
CA ALA A 72 -11.02 19.74 31.79
C ALA A 72 -10.84 19.94 33.31
N GLY A 73 -10.38 21.12 33.73
CA GLY A 73 -10.25 21.47 35.13
C GLY A 73 -9.31 20.55 35.93
N GLY A 74 -8.32 19.98 35.24
CA GLY A 74 -7.38 19.06 35.87
C GLY A 74 -7.87 17.63 35.99
N ALA A 75 -9.07 17.32 35.48
CA ALA A 75 -9.62 15.99 35.47
C ALA A 75 -9.61 15.42 34.05
N GLU A 76 -9.31 14.15 33.93
CA GLU A 76 -9.30 13.46 32.63
C GLU A 76 -10.48 12.50 32.56
N SER A 77 -11.21 12.51 31.44
CA SER A 77 -12.26 11.55 31.21
C SER A 77 -11.67 10.20 30.83
N GLU A 78 -12.49 9.16 30.85
CA GLU A 78 -12.05 7.86 30.36
C GLU A 78 -11.84 7.92 28.85
N PRO A 79 -10.82 7.23 28.33
CA PRO A 79 -10.57 7.24 26.89
C PRO A 79 -11.65 6.49 26.13
N THR A 80 -11.98 7.02 24.95
CA THR A 80 -12.86 6.37 23.99
C THR A 80 -12.00 5.91 22.83
N TYR A 81 -12.12 4.64 22.48
CA TYR A 81 -11.31 4.05 21.42
C TYR A 81 -12.07 4.06 20.11
N SER A 82 -11.36 4.41 19.04
CA SER A 82 -11.91 4.26 17.70
C SER A 82 -11.92 2.79 17.32
N ARG A 83 -12.62 2.48 16.23
CA ARG A 83 -12.54 1.14 15.65
C ARG A 83 -11.21 0.97 14.94
N LEU A 84 -10.85 -0.26 14.66
CA LEU A 84 -9.62 -0.53 13.92
C LEU A 84 -9.75 -0.08 12.46
N ILE A 85 -8.73 0.59 11.98
CA ILE A 85 -8.63 1.04 10.60
C ILE A 85 -7.57 0.18 9.92
N ARG A 86 -7.97 -0.52 8.88
CA ARG A 86 -7.05 -1.35 8.12
C ARG A 86 -6.22 -0.47 7.19
N VAL A 87 -4.90 -0.61 7.29
CA VAL A 87 -3.97 0.13 6.43
C VAL A 87 -3.09 -0.87 5.71
N GLU A 88 -3.03 -0.75 4.40
CA GLU A 88 -2.22 -1.65 3.58
C GLU A 88 -1.28 -0.86 2.68
N PHE A 89 -0.01 -1.26 2.65
CA PHE A 89 0.96 -0.71 1.73
C PHE A 89 1.42 -1.79 0.77
N TYR A 90 1.39 -1.44 -0.50
CA TYR A 90 1.85 -2.31 -1.58
C TYR A 90 3.27 -1.95 -1.95
N GLU A 91 3.97 -2.92 -2.50
CA GLU A 91 5.24 -2.64 -3.13
C GLU A 91 5.02 -1.62 -4.24
N ASN A 92 5.87 -0.60 -4.30
CA ASN A 92 5.84 0.35 -5.40
C ASN A 92 6.51 -0.27 -6.61
N ASN A 93 5.95 -1.38 -7.01
CA ASN A 93 6.29 -1.98 -8.27
C ASN A 93 5.15 -1.51 -9.17
N PRO A 94 5.40 -0.56 -10.05
CA PRO A 94 4.30 -0.10 -10.87
C PRO A 94 3.69 -1.31 -11.52
N VAL A 95 2.38 -1.40 -11.47
CA VAL A 95 1.68 -2.36 -12.29
C VAL A 95 1.97 -1.92 -13.70
N HIS A 96 3.19 -2.18 -14.12
CA HIS A 96 3.62 -1.87 -15.45
C HIS A 96 3.07 -2.98 -16.32
N ILE A 97 2.00 -2.68 -16.99
CA ILE A 97 1.51 -3.59 -18.01
C ILE A 97 2.51 -3.48 -19.14
N HIS A 98 3.24 -4.55 -19.38
CA HIS A 98 4.21 -4.55 -20.45
C HIS A 98 3.50 -4.35 -21.78
N SER A 99 3.73 -3.19 -22.37
CA SER A 99 3.22 -2.86 -23.69
C SER A 99 4.32 -3.13 -24.69
N PHE A 100 4.41 -4.37 -25.13
CA PHE A 100 5.43 -4.76 -26.08
C PHE A 100 5.13 -4.18 -27.45
N GLY A 101 6.19 -3.80 -28.15
CA GLY A 101 6.10 -3.38 -29.53
C GLY A 101 5.85 -4.56 -30.46
N GLN A 102 5.98 -4.30 -31.76
CA GLN A 102 5.80 -5.37 -32.73
C GLN A 102 6.92 -6.38 -32.65
N TRP A 103 6.58 -7.61 -32.99
CA TRP A 103 7.58 -8.66 -33.09
C TRP A 103 8.56 -8.33 -34.22
N MET A 104 9.84 -8.52 -33.95
CA MET A 104 10.91 -8.34 -34.93
C MET A 104 11.64 -9.66 -35.07
N VAL A 105 11.76 -10.14 -36.32
CA VAL A 105 12.49 -11.37 -36.56
C VAL A 105 13.99 -11.06 -36.49
N THR A 106 14.64 -11.65 -35.49
CA THR A 106 16.10 -11.47 -35.33
C THR A 106 16.90 -12.58 -35.97
N THR A 107 16.28 -13.74 -36.15
CA THR A 107 16.88 -14.84 -36.90
C THR A 107 15.81 -15.38 -37.84
N GLU A 108 16.11 -15.33 -39.15
CA GLU A 108 15.16 -15.81 -40.16
C GLU A 108 14.99 -17.32 -40.09
N PRO A 109 13.78 -17.84 -40.14
CA PRO A 109 13.61 -19.28 -40.22
C PRO A 109 14.01 -19.80 -41.58
N THR A 110 14.49 -21.05 -41.62
CA THR A 110 14.81 -21.74 -42.85
C THR A 110 13.79 -22.86 -43.09
N CYS A 111 13.97 -23.60 -44.16
CA CYS A 111 13.08 -24.74 -44.39
C CYS A 111 13.22 -25.83 -43.36
N GLU A 112 14.35 -25.89 -42.69
CA GLU A 112 14.63 -26.97 -41.73
C GLU A 112 14.75 -26.46 -40.28
N GLU A 113 15.01 -25.19 -40.10
CA GLU A 113 15.26 -24.63 -38.79
C GLU A 113 14.30 -23.49 -38.48
N SER A 114 13.86 -23.43 -37.26
CA SER A 114 13.03 -22.31 -36.83
C SER A 114 13.88 -21.06 -36.60
N GLY A 115 13.25 -19.91 -36.74
CA GLY A 115 13.88 -18.64 -36.46
C GLY A 115 13.54 -18.14 -35.07
N ILE A 116 13.97 -16.91 -34.79
CA ILE A 116 13.68 -16.26 -33.51
C ILE A 116 13.15 -14.86 -33.77
N LYS A 117 12.10 -14.50 -33.08
CA LYS A 117 11.59 -13.14 -33.08
C LYS A 117 11.60 -12.62 -31.65
N THR A 118 11.75 -11.31 -31.53
CA THR A 118 11.76 -10.65 -30.24
C THR A 118 10.86 -9.43 -30.27
N ARG A 119 10.42 -9.02 -29.12
CA ARG A 119 9.75 -7.73 -28.96
C ARG A 119 10.22 -7.12 -27.65
N GLU A 120 10.10 -5.82 -27.56
CA GLU A 120 10.65 -5.09 -26.45
C GLU A 120 9.59 -4.16 -25.86
N CYS A 121 9.58 -4.09 -24.51
CA CYS A 121 8.76 -3.14 -23.80
C CYS A 121 9.56 -1.86 -23.57
N ASP A 122 8.86 -0.74 -23.42
CA ASP A 122 9.49 0.55 -23.13
C ASP A 122 10.37 0.54 -21.89
N CYS A 123 10.13 -0.40 -20.99
CA CYS A 123 10.92 -0.54 -19.77
C CYS A 123 12.23 -1.32 -19.96
N GLY A 124 12.48 -1.83 -21.16
CA GLY A 124 13.68 -2.59 -21.46
C GLY A 124 13.55 -4.09 -21.37
N VAL A 125 12.39 -4.59 -20.95
CA VAL A 125 12.15 -6.04 -20.88
C VAL A 125 11.95 -6.57 -22.29
N THR A 126 12.64 -7.66 -22.62
CA THR A 126 12.56 -8.29 -23.94
C THR A 126 11.89 -9.65 -23.83
N GLU A 127 10.99 -9.93 -24.76
CA GLU A 127 10.33 -11.23 -24.87
C GLU A 127 10.78 -11.90 -26.17
N ARG A 128 11.01 -13.19 -26.11
CA ARG A 128 11.48 -13.97 -27.27
C ARG A 128 10.49 -15.09 -27.57
N ALA A 129 10.33 -15.37 -28.84
CA ALA A 129 9.49 -16.46 -29.29
C ALA A 129 10.11 -17.13 -30.51
N GLU A 130 9.75 -18.36 -30.73
CA GLU A 130 10.24 -19.12 -31.85
C GLU A 130 9.35 -18.88 -33.08
N VAL A 131 9.98 -18.71 -34.24
CA VAL A 131 9.26 -18.63 -35.49
C VAL A 131 9.35 -20.00 -36.16
N PRO A 132 8.20 -20.65 -36.44
CA PRO A 132 8.24 -21.97 -37.03
C PRO A 132 9.01 -22.01 -38.35
N ALA A 133 9.69 -23.12 -38.62
CA ALA A 133 10.39 -23.33 -39.86
C ALA A 133 9.39 -23.25 -41.02
N VAL A 134 9.88 -22.73 -42.15
CA VAL A 134 9.00 -22.49 -43.32
C VAL A 134 8.49 -23.77 -43.95
N GLY A 135 9.22 -24.82 -43.87
CA GLY A 135 8.82 -26.09 -44.45
C GLY A 135 8.98 -26.16 -45.96
N HIS A 136 9.17 -27.34 -46.46
CA HIS A 136 9.28 -27.57 -47.87
C HIS A 136 7.93 -27.93 -48.48
N ASN A 137 7.70 -27.54 -49.68
CA ASN A 137 6.55 -27.96 -50.46
C ASN A 137 6.98 -28.94 -51.50
#